data_c8f056ce75fbf7a4cd7f347bbddf0edc
#
_entry.id   c8f056ce75fbf7a4cd7f347bbddf0edc
#
_cell.length_a   1.000
_cell.length_b   1.000
_cell.length_c   1.000
_cell.angle_alpha   90.00
_cell.angle_beta   90.00
_cell.angle_gamma   90.00
#
_symmetry.space_group_name_H-M   'P 1'
#
loop_
_entity.id
_entity.type
_entity.pdbx_description
1 polymer ?
#
loop_
_entity_poly.entity_id
_entity_poly.type
_entity_poly.pdbx_seq_one_letter_code
_entity_poly.pdbx_strand_id
1 'polypeptide(L)'
;MKQYIRKADIILLIVLIIAGLAASAALSMSRSAAGSDARVIIESGGELYATYPLSEDRTVIVPSPQEGASAADIPDDSKPASEQFTHYNVVTVSGGKVSVSEASCKNQVCVHHGEISQGGESIVCLPNRLVVRIDPGSSGEGGGYDSVTS
;
A
#
# COMPACT_ATOMS: atom_id res chain seq x y z
N MET A 1 -1.54 37.05 40.11
CA MET A 1 -0.08 36.96 39.87
C MET A 1 0.15 37.13 38.36
N LYS A 2 0.69 38.29 37.93
CA LYS A 2 1.06 38.52 36.52
C LYS A 2 2.36 37.77 36.25
N GLN A 3 2.28 36.67 35.51
CA GLN A 3 3.50 36.01 35.03
C GLN A 3 4.14 36.91 33.96
N TYR A 4 5.32 37.44 34.30
CA TYR A 4 6.12 38.25 33.38
C TYR A 4 6.80 37.31 32.40
N ILE A 5 6.19 37.08 31.20
CA ILE A 5 6.82 36.35 30.10
C ILE A 5 8.02 37.18 29.64
N ARG A 6 9.23 36.69 29.89
CA ARG A 6 10.46 37.34 29.43
C ARG A 6 10.60 37.15 27.91
N LYS A 7 11.17 38.15 27.24
CA LYS A 7 11.46 38.08 25.81
C LYS A 7 12.25 36.81 25.42
N ALA A 8 13.08 36.31 26.32
CA ALA A 8 13.81 35.06 26.18
C ALA A 8 12.91 33.82 26.10
N ASP A 9 11.80 33.80 26.84
CA ASP A 9 10.85 32.67 26.82
C ASP A 9 10.12 32.59 25.49
N ILE A 10 9.81 33.74 24.90
CA ILE A 10 9.18 33.83 23.58
C ILE A 10 10.16 33.35 22.50
N ILE A 11 11.42 33.75 22.57
CA ILE A 11 12.45 33.31 21.62
C ILE A 11 12.66 31.80 21.73
N LEU A 12 12.73 31.27 22.95
CA LEU A 12 12.86 29.82 23.16
C LEU A 12 11.69 29.04 22.62
N LEU A 13 10.47 29.53 22.80
CA LEU A 13 9.24 28.92 22.25
C LEU A 13 9.25 28.90 20.70
N ILE A 14 9.66 30.03 20.09
CA ILE A 14 9.77 30.12 18.61
C ILE A 14 10.83 29.14 18.09
N VAL A 15 11.99 29.04 18.75
CA VAL A 15 13.04 28.09 18.34
C VAL A 15 12.55 26.64 18.43
N LEU A 16 11.85 26.28 19.50
CA LEU A 16 11.29 24.93 19.65
C LEU A 16 10.24 24.61 18.58
N ILE A 17 9.37 25.57 18.23
CA ILE A 17 8.37 25.40 17.16
C ILE A 17 9.08 25.21 15.80
N ILE A 18 10.07 26.03 15.49
CA ILE A 18 10.82 25.91 14.23
C ILE A 18 11.58 24.58 14.17
N ALA A 19 12.23 24.17 15.27
CA ALA A 19 12.92 22.88 15.34
C ALA A 19 11.94 21.70 15.17
N GLY A 20 10.75 21.76 15.77
CA GLY A 20 9.71 20.74 15.62
C GLY A 20 9.18 20.66 14.19
N LEU A 21 8.93 21.81 13.55
CA LEU A 21 8.50 21.87 12.16
C LEU A 21 9.59 21.36 11.20
N ALA A 22 10.85 21.71 11.43
CA ALA A 22 11.96 21.22 10.63
C ALA A 22 12.14 19.70 10.77
N ALA A 23 12.05 19.17 11.98
CA ALA A 23 12.12 17.73 12.23
C ALA A 23 10.94 16.98 11.58
N SER A 24 9.72 17.52 11.66
CA SER A 24 8.55 16.92 11.03
C SER A 24 8.64 16.93 9.50
N ALA A 25 9.14 18.02 8.91
CA ALA A 25 9.39 18.12 7.48
C ALA A 25 10.47 17.14 7.02
N ALA A 26 11.57 16.99 7.76
CA ALA A 26 12.62 16.03 7.45
C ALA A 26 12.12 14.57 7.50
N LEU A 27 11.29 14.22 8.51
CA LEU A 27 10.65 12.91 8.61
C LEU A 27 9.62 12.67 7.52
N SER A 28 8.90 13.72 7.08
CA SER A 28 7.95 13.62 5.96
C SER A 28 8.68 13.40 4.63
N MET A 29 9.81 14.03 4.41
CA MET A 29 10.62 13.87 3.20
C MET A 29 11.35 12.52 3.16
N SER A 30 11.71 11.92 4.31
CA SER A 30 12.30 10.58 4.35
C SER A 30 11.27 9.44 4.17
N ARG A 31 9.98 9.74 4.26
CA ARG A 31 8.89 8.84 3.81
C ARG A 31 8.61 8.95 2.32
N SER A 32 9.58 9.44 1.56
CA SER A 32 9.46 9.70 0.14
C SER A 32 9.08 8.46 -0.64
N ALA A 33 8.28 8.71 -1.67
CA ALA A 33 7.82 7.82 -2.72
C ALA A 33 8.67 6.55 -2.86
N ALA A 34 8.01 5.42 -2.95
CA ALA A 34 8.62 4.15 -3.30
C ALA A 34 9.69 4.38 -4.40
N GLY A 35 10.91 3.89 -4.18
CA GLY A 35 12.02 4.07 -5.12
C GLY A 35 11.66 3.59 -6.53
N SER A 36 12.48 3.93 -7.53
CA SER A 36 12.29 3.48 -8.93
C SER A 36 12.14 1.96 -9.09
N ASP A 37 12.58 1.20 -8.10
CA ASP A 37 12.52 -0.27 -8.05
C ASP A 37 11.35 -0.80 -7.19
N ALA A 38 10.45 0.07 -6.75
CA ALA A 38 9.29 -0.34 -5.96
C ALA A 38 8.39 -1.28 -6.76
N ARG A 39 7.89 -2.29 -6.07
CA ARG A 39 7.05 -3.33 -6.64
C ARG A 39 5.73 -3.47 -5.91
N VAL A 40 4.70 -3.76 -6.66
CA VAL A 40 3.41 -4.19 -6.13
C VAL A 40 3.45 -5.71 -5.99
N ILE A 41 3.20 -6.20 -4.80
CA ILE A 41 3.09 -7.63 -4.52
C ILE A 41 1.62 -7.91 -4.24
N ILE A 42 1.06 -8.83 -4.99
CA ILE A 42 -0.34 -9.27 -4.88
C ILE A 42 -0.33 -10.71 -4.38
N GLU A 43 -0.99 -10.95 -3.27
CA GLU A 43 -1.15 -12.27 -2.67
C GLU A 43 -2.65 -12.63 -2.61
N SER A 44 -2.98 -13.85 -2.99
CA SER A 44 -4.33 -14.40 -2.93
C SER A 44 -4.32 -15.70 -2.12
N GLY A 45 -5.11 -15.76 -1.05
CA GLY A 45 -5.14 -16.94 -0.17
C GLY A 45 -3.89 -17.18 0.65
N GLY A 46 -2.97 -16.23 0.73
CA GLY A 46 -1.67 -16.36 1.39
C GLY A 46 -0.56 -16.86 0.46
N GLU A 47 -0.85 -17.04 -0.82
CA GLU A 47 0.13 -17.37 -1.85
C GLU A 47 0.41 -16.17 -2.75
N LEU A 48 1.65 -16.08 -3.25
CA LEU A 48 2.02 -15.03 -4.20
C LEU A 48 1.27 -15.26 -5.51
N TYR A 49 0.39 -14.30 -5.87
CA TYR A 49 -0.33 -14.32 -7.12
C TYR A 49 0.47 -13.66 -8.25
N ALA A 50 0.97 -12.43 -8.00
CA ALA A 50 1.73 -11.67 -8.98
C ALA A 50 2.61 -10.59 -8.34
N THR A 51 3.63 -10.17 -9.08
CA THR A 51 4.48 -9.03 -8.71
C THR A 51 4.72 -8.16 -9.94
N TYR A 52 4.46 -6.86 -9.81
CA TYR A 52 4.63 -5.89 -10.90
C TYR A 52 5.44 -4.68 -10.45
N PRO A 53 6.17 -4.01 -11.35
CA PRO A 53 6.74 -2.69 -11.06
C PRO A 53 5.64 -1.69 -10.73
N LEU A 54 5.85 -0.87 -9.70
CA LEU A 54 4.90 0.19 -9.33
C LEU A 54 4.82 1.30 -10.40
N SER A 55 5.84 1.41 -11.24
CA SER A 55 5.92 2.40 -12.32
C SER A 55 5.15 2.03 -13.60
N GLU A 56 4.65 0.79 -13.68
CA GLU A 56 3.92 0.29 -14.86
C GLU A 56 2.43 0.32 -14.62
N ASP A 57 1.71 1.12 -15.41
CA ASP A 57 0.24 1.21 -15.33
C ASP A 57 -0.38 -0.13 -15.78
N ARG A 58 -1.22 -0.70 -14.92
CA ARG A 58 -1.80 -2.03 -15.15
C ARG A 58 -3.06 -2.24 -14.35
N THR A 59 -3.98 -2.99 -14.92
CA THR A 59 -5.16 -3.52 -14.21
C THR A 59 -5.06 -5.04 -14.18
N VAL A 60 -5.27 -5.63 -13.00
CA VAL A 60 -5.15 -7.07 -12.77
C VAL A 60 -6.42 -7.57 -12.09
N ILE A 61 -7.07 -8.57 -12.68
CA ILE A 61 -8.17 -9.29 -12.06
C ILE A 61 -7.58 -10.40 -11.20
N VAL A 62 -7.91 -10.42 -9.92
CA VAL A 62 -7.44 -11.41 -8.96
C VAL A 62 -8.63 -12.23 -8.48
N PRO A 63 -8.78 -13.48 -8.93
CA PRO A 63 -9.83 -14.37 -8.43
C PRO A 63 -9.55 -14.75 -6.98
N SER A 64 -10.62 -14.94 -6.21
CA SER A 64 -10.50 -15.44 -4.83
C SER A 64 -10.18 -16.94 -4.83
N PRO A 65 -9.35 -17.44 -3.91
CA PRO A 65 -9.09 -18.87 -3.79
C PRO A 65 -10.34 -19.69 -3.43
N GLN A 66 -11.44 -19.06 -3.04
CA GLN A 66 -12.73 -19.73 -2.83
C GLN A 66 -13.34 -20.26 -4.11
N GLU A 67 -12.97 -19.73 -5.27
CA GLU A 67 -13.38 -20.22 -6.59
C GLU A 67 -12.60 -21.47 -7.02
N GLY A 68 -11.64 -21.94 -6.22
CA GLY A 68 -10.70 -22.96 -6.65
C GLY A 68 -9.69 -22.44 -7.67
N ALA A 69 -9.69 -21.13 -7.91
CA ALA A 69 -8.78 -20.48 -8.83
C ALA A 69 -7.38 -20.40 -8.23
N SER A 70 -6.39 -20.72 -9.04
CA SER A 70 -4.98 -20.62 -8.69
C SER A 70 -4.32 -19.47 -9.46
N ALA A 71 -3.09 -19.12 -9.10
CA ALA A 71 -2.29 -18.16 -9.86
C ALA A 71 -2.03 -18.58 -11.32
N ALA A 72 -2.36 -19.83 -11.68
CA ALA A 72 -2.27 -20.35 -13.04
C ALA A 72 -3.50 -20.00 -13.90
N ASP A 73 -4.61 -19.62 -13.29
CA ASP A 73 -5.82 -19.19 -14.00
C ASP A 73 -5.64 -17.73 -14.42
N ILE A 74 -5.22 -17.54 -15.68
CA ILE A 74 -5.00 -16.21 -16.26
C ILE A 74 -6.37 -15.64 -16.63
N PRO A 75 -6.84 -14.56 -15.98
CA PRO A 75 -8.08 -13.90 -16.35
C PRO A 75 -8.01 -13.34 -17.77
N ASP A 76 -9.17 -13.31 -18.45
CA ASP A 76 -9.30 -12.66 -19.74
C ASP A 76 -9.55 -11.15 -19.51
N ASP A 77 -8.53 -10.34 -19.71
CA ASP A 77 -8.59 -8.89 -19.49
C ASP A 77 -9.58 -8.17 -20.43
N SER A 78 -10.08 -8.87 -21.46
CA SER A 78 -11.10 -8.33 -22.38
C SER A 78 -12.52 -8.43 -21.84
N LYS A 79 -12.74 -9.18 -20.76
CA LYS A 79 -14.04 -9.40 -20.14
C LYS A 79 -14.13 -8.82 -18.74
N PRO A 80 -15.31 -8.32 -18.32
CA PRO A 80 -15.52 -7.90 -16.94
C PRO A 80 -15.22 -9.02 -15.95
N ALA A 81 -14.62 -8.68 -14.81
CA ALA A 81 -14.28 -9.66 -13.77
C ALA A 81 -15.52 -10.39 -13.23
N SER A 82 -16.66 -9.70 -13.16
CA SER A 82 -17.95 -10.24 -12.72
C SER A 82 -18.54 -11.30 -13.66
N GLU A 83 -18.12 -11.34 -14.93
CA GLU A 83 -18.53 -12.38 -15.88
C GLU A 83 -17.65 -13.64 -15.80
N GLN A 84 -16.45 -13.50 -15.22
CA GLN A 84 -15.48 -14.59 -15.14
C GLN A 84 -15.49 -15.27 -13.77
N PHE A 85 -15.72 -14.49 -12.71
CA PHE A 85 -15.57 -14.96 -11.33
C PHE A 85 -16.72 -14.46 -10.44
N THR A 86 -17.16 -15.29 -9.51
CA THR A 86 -18.13 -14.91 -8.47
C THR A 86 -17.45 -14.13 -7.35
N HIS A 87 -16.20 -14.51 -7.02
CA HIS A 87 -15.41 -13.87 -5.97
C HIS A 87 -14.07 -13.38 -6.55
N TYR A 88 -13.90 -12.06 -6.61
CA TYR A 88 -12.72 -11.43 -7.24
C TYR A 88 -12.42 -10.06 -6.65
N ASN A 89 -11.26 -9.55 -6.99
CA ASN A 89 -10.86 -8.16 -6.84
C ASN A 89 -10.19 -7.68 -8.12
N VAL A 90 -10.35 -6.40 -8.44
CA VAL A 90 -9.63 -5.74 -9.52
C VAL A 90 -8.63 -4.79 -8.89
N VAL A 91 -7.35 -5.04 -9.11
CA VAL A 91 -6.23 -4.22 -8.63
C VAL A 91 -5.76 -3.34 -9.77
N THR A 92 -5.71 -2.04 -9.55
CA THR A 92 -5.24 -1.06 -10.54
C THR A 92 -3.97 -0.38 -10.05
N VAL A 93 -2.93 -0.44 -10.87
CA VAL A 93 -1.69 0.33 -10.71
C VAL A 93 -1.73 1.46 -11.73
N SER A 94 -1.62 2.70 -11.28
CA SER A 94 -1.58 3.85 -12.15
C SER A 94 -0.85 5.03 -11.52
N GLY A 95 0.02 5.68 -12.30
CA GLY A 95 0.78 6.84 -11.86
C GLY A 95 1.62 6.62 -10.61
N GLY A 96 2.16 5.42 -10.41
CA GLY A 96 2.96 5.07 -9.23
C GLY A 96 2.13 4.85 -7.97
N LYS A 97 0.85 4.53 -8.11
CA LYS A 97 -0.08 4.23 -7.03
C LYS A 97 -0.84 2.94 -7.29
N VAL A 98 -1.33 2.33 -6.23
CA VAL A 98 -2.13 1.10 -6.30
C VAL A 98 -3.43 1.29 -5.55
N SER A 99 -4.50 0.78 -6.12
CA SER A 99 -5.82 0.73 -5.50
C SER A 99 -6.54 -0.58 -5.86
N VAL A 100 -7.55 -0.91 -5.08
CA VAL A 100 -8.54 -1.91 -5.48
C VAL A 100 -9.72 -1.16 -6.08
N SER A 101 -9.88 -1.23 -7.41
CA SER A 101 -10.90 -0.48 -8.14
C SER A 101 -12.28 -1.14 -8.09
N GLU A 102 -12.32 -2.48 -7.97
CA GLU A 102 -13.54 -3.26 -7.89
C GLU A 102 -13.35 -4.51 -7.02
N ALA A 103 -14.40 -4.94 -6.35
CA ALA A 103 -14.39 -6.16 -5.55
C ALA A 103 -15.79 -6.75 -5.43
N SER A 104 -15.89 -8.07 -5.43
CA SER A 104 -17.14 -8.79 -5.17
C SER A 104 -17.53 -8.83 -3.69
N CYS A 105 -16.65 -8.41 -2.78
CA CYS A 105 -16.91 -8.44 -1.35
C CYS A 105 -18.03 -7.45 -0.96
N LYS A 106 -18.94 -7.88 -0.07
CA LYS A 106 -20.14 -7.12 0.28
C LYS A 106 -19.88 -5.72 0.83
N ASN A 107 -18.86 -5.58 1.65
CA ASN A 107 -18.60 -4.31 2.36
C ASN A 107 -17.68 -3.36 1.60
N GLN A 108 -16.99 -3.83 0.58
CA GLN A 108 -16.08 -3.08 -0.29
C GLN A 108 -15.06 -2.18 0.45
N VAL A 109 -14.65 -2.58 1.66
CA VAL A 109 -13.69 -1.82 2.47
C VAL A 109 -12.36 -1.64 1.73
N CYS A 110 -11.93 -2.67 1.00
CA CYS A 110 -10.72 -2.62 0.17
C CYS A 110 -10.83 -1.60 -0.97
N VAL A 111 -12.01 -1.43 -1.58
CA VAL A 111 -12.26 -0.42 -2.61
C VAL A 111 -12.26 0.99 -2.01
N HIS A 112 -12.88 1.15 -0.83
CA HIS A 112 -12.94 2.44 -0.13
C HIS A 112 -11.64 2.78 0.61
N HIS A 113 -10.68 1.88 0.68
CA HIS A 113 -9.37 2.14 1.32
C HIS A 113 -8.65 3.30 0.65
N GLY A 114 -8.85 3.46 -0.66
CA GLY A 114 -8.14 4.45 -1.46
C GLY A 114 -6.80 3.94 -2.01
N GLU A 115 -6.01 4.87 -2.53
CA GLU A 115 -4.73 4.58 -3.17
C GLU A 115 -3.61 4.48 -2.13
N ILE A 116 -2.70 3.54 -2.35
CA ILE A 116 -1.41 3.43 -1.63
C ILE A 116 -0.25 3.69 -2.61
N SER A 117 0.83 4.27 -2.12
CA SER A 117 1.99 4.65 -2.94
C SER A 117 3.34 4.52 -2.25
N GLN A 118 3.36 4.19 -0.96
CA GLN A 118 4.60 4.13 -0.18
C GLN A 118 4.96 2.70 0.18
N GLY A 119 6.25 2.42 0.27
CA GLY A 119 6.74 1.12 0.73
C GLY A 119 6.18 0.77 2.12
N GLY A 120 5.73 -0.47 2.26
CA GLY A 120 5.12 -0.98 3.49
C GLY A 120 3.61 -0.71 3.64
N GLU A 121 3.00 0.11 2.78
CA GLU A 121 1.54 0.24 2.73
C GLU A 121 0.91 -1.01 2.13
N SER A 122 -0.32 -1.33 2.58
CA SER A 122 -1.06 -2.49 2.10
C SER A 122 -2.57 -2.28 2.10
N ILE A 123 -3.25 -2.91 1.14
CA ILE A 123 -4.70 -3.03 1.08
C ILE A 123 -5.07 -4.49 1.29
N VAL A 124 -6.01 -4.76 2.19
CA VAL A 124 -6.44 -6.12 2.50
C VAL A 124 -7.93 -6.28 2.26
N CYS A 125 -8.30 -7.35 1.54
CA CYS A 125 -9.67 -7.79 1.39
C CYS A 125 -9.85 -9.17 2.05
N LEU A 126 -10.28 -9.18 3.31
CA LEU A 126 -10.45 -10.42 4.08
C LEU A 126 -11.46 -11.40 3.47
N PRO A 127 -12.64 -10.96 2.99
CA PRO A 127 -13.59 -11.88 2.39
C PRO A 127 -13.04 -12.62 1.17
N ASN A 128 -12.26 -11.93 0.33
CA ASN A 128 -11.66 -12.51 -0.88
C ASN A 128 -10.22 -12.99 -0.64
N ARG A 129 -9.70 -12.88 0.59
CA ARG A 129 -8.35 -13.30 0.99
C ARG A 129 -7.24 -12.68 0.12
N LEU A 130 -7.44 -11.42 -0.31
CA LEU A 130 -6.48 -10.64 -1.07
C LEU A 130 -5.63 -9.79 -0.12
N VAL A 131 -4.34 -9.73 -0.40
CA VAL A 131 -3.40 -8.74 0.16
C VAL A 131 -2.63 -8.10 -0.99
N VAL A 132 -2.68 -6.78 -1.06
CA VAL A 132 -1.86 -5.98 -1.98
C VAL A 132 -0.94 -5.12 -1.15
N ARG A 133 0.36 -5.20 -1.37
CA ARG A 133 1.35 -4.41 -0.64
C ARG A 133 2.41 -3.83 -1.57
N ILE A 134 3.00 -2.73 -1.15
CA ILE A 134 4.12 -2.11 -1.86
C ILE A 134 5.43 -2.49 -1.18
N ASP A 135 6.30 -3.14 -1.94
CA ASP A 135 7.68 -3.39 -1.58
C ASP A 135 8.54 -2.22 -2.09
N PRO A 136 9.28 -1.52 -1.23
CA PRO A 136 10.07 -0.37 -1.65
C PRO A 136 11.26 -0.71 -2.53
N GLY A 137 11.55 -1.99 -2.77
CA GLY A 137 12.76 -2.42 -3.47
C GLY A 137 14.01 -2.32 -2.60
N SER A 138 15.17 -2.60 -3.15
CA SER A 138 16.45 -2.74 -2.43
C SER A 138 17.06 -1.44 -1.87
N SER A 139 16.34 -0.32 -1.86
CA SER A 139 16.84 0.94 -1.32
C SER A 139 16.43 1.22 0.13
N GLY A 140 15.88 0.24 0.85
CA GLY A 140 15.51 0.34 2.26
C GLY A 140 16.08 -0.82 3.09
N GLU A 141 17.25 -0.65 3.68
CA GLU A 141 17.68 -1.47 4.80
C GLU A 141 16.65 -1.38 5.93
N GLY A 142 16.06 -2.48 6.30
CA GLY A 142 15.30 -2.56 7.54
C GLY A 142 13.96 -3.28 7.45
N GLY A 143 13.98 -4.59 7.23
CA GLY A 143 12.81 -5.45 7.37
C GLY A 143 13.15 -6.90 7.11
N GLY A 144 14.22 -7.40 7.80
CA GLY A 144 14.50 -8.82 7.81
C GLY A 144 13.33 -9.54 8.47
N TYR A 145 12.55 -10.24 7.66
CA TYR A 145 11.70 -11.30 8.20
C TYR A 145 12.64 -12.44 8.57
N ASP A 146 12.83 -12.62 9.88
CA ASP A 146 13.46 -13.82 10.39
C ASP A 146 12.64 -15.02 9.92
N SER A 147 13.15 -15.74 8.94
CA SER A 147 12.63 -17.05 8.57
C SER A 147 12.91 -17.98 9.74
N VAL A 148 11.91 -18.22 10.55
CA VAL A 148 11.95 -19.28 11.56
C VAL A 148 11.86 -20.60 10.83
N THR A 149 13.02 -21.18 10.53
CA THR A 149 13.14 -22.59 10.14
C THR A 149 13.02 -23.45 11.39
N SER A 150 12.05 -24.31 11.43
CA SER A 150 12.00 -25.49 12.29
C SER A 150 11.66 -26.71 11.47
#